data_2a3cf995de2f37e0083610e8228ba7c7
#
_entry.id   2a3cf995de2f37e0083610e8228ba7c7
#
_cell.length_a   1.000
_cell.length_b   1.000
_cell.length_c   1.000
_cell.angle_alpha   90.00
_cell.angle_beta   90.00
_cell.angle_gamma   90.00
#
_symmetry.space_group_name_H-M   'P 1'
#
loop_
_entity.id
_entity.type
_entity.pdbx_description
1 polymer ?
#
loop_
_entity_poly.entity_id
_entity_poly.type
_entity_poly.pdbx_seq_one_letter_code
_entity_poly.pdbx_strand_id
1 'polypeptide(L)'
;DAVTPGYSELTFQSNNIKHATIKGFEVKGRLNLDAFGAPQGLYTQGAIAYAHGENNDTGEPINAVNPMTGVFGLGYDQDRYGGLLSWTLVQKKNLVDDSNFYSPDGSSGQFKTPGYGVLDLSGFYKVTDDVTLNAGIYNLGDKKYWQWDNVRGYDSVGEAAVLSPANLDRLTEPGRNFAINLIWDI
;
A
#
# COMPACT_ATOMS: atom_id res chain seq x y z
N ASP A 1 26.02 30.37 39.56
CA ASP A 1 25.74 28.94 39.44
C ASP A 1 25.22 28.70 38.02
N ALA A 2 26.07 28.06 37.21
CA ALA A 2 25.71 27.69 35.85
C ALA A 2 24.70 26.56 35.90
N VAL A 3 23.45 26.83 35.51
CA VAL A 3 22.44 25.81 35.29
C VAL A 3 22.87 25.00 34.05
N THR A 4 23.35 23.80 34.26
CA THR A 4 23.59 22.86 33.16
C THR A 4 22.24 22.59 32.50
N PRO A 5 22.09 22.79 31.18
CA PRO A 5 20.85 22.46 30.49
C PRO A 5 20.59 20.96 30.71
N GLY A 6 19.44 20.65 31.30
CA GLY A 6 19.03 19.26 31.49
C GLY A 6 18.82 18.60 30.14
N TYR A 7 19.66 17.65 29.79
CA TYR A 7 19.41 16.75 28.70
C TYR A 7 18.32 15.78 29.15
N SER A 8 17.17 15.80 28.50
CA SER A 8 16.18 14.73 28.65
C SER A 8 16.68 13.53 27.83
N GLU A 9 17.05 12.48 28.54
CA GLU A 9 17.39 11.19 27.92
C GLU A 9 16.09 10.52 27.47
N LEU A 10 15.95 10.35 26.16
CA LEU A 10 14.85 9.58 25.58
C LEU A 10 15.29 8.11 25.51
N THR A 11 14.72 7.30 26.37
CA THR A 11 14.97 5.85 26.36
C THR A 11 13.89 5.17 25.51
N PHE A 12 14.30 4.56 24.40
CA PHE A 12 13.42 3.73 23.59
C PHE A 12 13.57 2.27 24.03
N GLN A 13 12.45 1.66 24.39
CA GLN A 13 12.40 0.24 24.74
C GLN A 13 11.41 -0.47 23.82
N SER A 14 11.88 -1.52 23.14
CA SER A 14 10.99 -2.42 22.42
C SER A 14 10.29 -3.35 23.40
N ASN A 15 8.97 -3.25 23.49
CA ASN A 15 8.14 -4.15 24.27
C ASN A 15 7.42 -5.13 23.33
N ASN A 16 7.46 -6.41 23.68
CA ASN A 16 6.68 -7.42 22.99
C ASN A 16 5.21 -7.33 23.40
N ILE A 17 4.31 -7.35 22.44
CA ILE A 17 2.87 -7.56 22.68
C ILE A 17 2.71 -9.01 23.12
N LYS A 18 2.21 -9.24 24.34
CA LYS A 18 2.05 -10.58 24.91
C LYS A 18 0.86 -11.31 24.30
N HIS A 19 -0.25 -10.59 24.12
CA HIS A 19 -1.49 -11.14 23.61
C HIS A 19 -2.03 -10.23 22.50
N ALA A 20 -2.09 -10.74 21.29
CA ALA A 20 -2.63 -10.04 20.13
C ALA A 20 -3.62 -10.91 19.40
N THR A 21 -4.67 -10.29 18.87
CA THR A 21 -5.64 -10.96 18.01
C THR A 21 -5.67 -10.27 16.66
N ILE A 22 -5.49 -11.02 15.59
CA ILE A 22 -5.69 -10.54 14.22
C ILE A 22 -6.77 -11.41 13.56
N LYS A 23 -7.81 -10.76 13.02
CA LYS A 23 -8.92 -11.40 12.30
C LYS A 23 -9.06 -10.75 10.95
N GLY A 24 -9.38 -11.55 9.93
CA GLY A 24 -9.56 -11.01 8.60
C GLY A 24 -10.13 -12.01 7.62
N PHE A 25 -10.31 -11.56 6.41
CA PHE A 25 -10.67 -12.41 5.28
C PHE A 25 -9.97 -11.93 4.01
N GLU A 26 -9.78 -12.87 3.10
CA GLU A 26 -9.35 -12.61 1.74
C GLU A 26 -10.27 -13.36 0.79
N VAL A 27 -10.72 -12.67 -0.25
CA VAL A 27 -11.51 -13.25 -1.34
C VAL A 27 -10.85 -12.85 -2.65
N LYS A 28 -10.62 -13.83 -3.53
CA LYS A 28 -10.08 -13.59 -4.87
C LYS A 28 -10.76 -14.49 -5.89
N GLY A 29 -10.84 -14.00 -7.11
CA GLY A 29 -11.42 -14.76 -8.20
C GLY A 29 -11.05 -14.19 -9.57
N ARG A 30 -11.18 -15.05 -10.59
CA ARG A 30 -11.10 -14.68 -12.00
C ARG A 30 -12.30 -15.30 -12.72
N LEU A 31 -12.88 -14.53 -13.61
CA LEU A 31 -14.01 -14.94 -14.42
C LEU A 31 -13.68 -14.70 -15.89
N ASN A 32 -13.68 -15.76 -16.69
CA ASN A 32 -13.56 -15.65 -18.13
C ASN A 32 -14.93 -15.27 -18.71
N LEU A 33 -14.94 -14.18 -19.49
CA LEU A 33 -16.18 -13.58 -19.96
C LEU A 33 -16.72 -14.21 -21.25
N ASP A 34 -15.95 -15.07 -21.91
CA ASP A 34 -16.37 -15.86 -23.07
C ASP A 34 -17.58 -16.76 -22.75
N ALA A 35 -17.68 -17.28 -21.52
CA ALA A 35 -18.84 -18.03 -21.05
C ALA A 35 -20.15 -17.21 -21.09
N PHE A 36 -20.07 -15.89 -21.16
CA PHE A 36 -21.19 -14.95 -21.25
C PHE A 36 -21.33 -14.31 -22.63
N GLY A 37 -20.66 -14.84 -23.63
CA GLY A 37 -20.72 -14.36 -25.02
C GLY A 37 -19.76 -13.21 -25.36
N ALA A 38 -18.81 -12.89 -24.49
CA ALA A 38 -17.73 -11.96 -24.80
C ALA A 38 -16.66 -12.62 -25.70
N PRO A 39 -15.79 -11.84 -26.36
CA PRO A 39 -14.66 -12.40 -27.12
C PRO A 39 -13.79 -13.33 -26.27
N GLN A 40 -13.33 -14.41 -26.90
CA GLN A 40 -12.41 -15.35 -26.26
C GLN A 40 -11.13 -14.63 -25.82
N GLY A 41 -10.69 -14.92 -24.61
CA GLY A 41 -9.54 -14.29 -23.97
C GLY A 41 -9.89 -13.10 -23.09
N LEU A 42 -11.11 -12.57 -23.15
CA LEU A 42 -11.54 -11.50 -22.25
C LEU A 42 -11.89 -12.06 -20.87
N TYR A 43 -11.36 -11.45 -19.82
CA TYR A 43 -11.61 -11.84 -18.44
C TYR A 43 -11.67 -10.66 -17.49
N THR A 44 -12.29 -10.87 -16.36
CA THR A 44 -12.18 -10.00 -15.19
C THR A 44 -11.60 -10.79 -14.01
N GLN A 45 -10.87 -10.09 -13.15
CA GLN A 45 -10.34 -10.65 -11.92
C GLN A 45 -10.47 -9.67 -10.78
N GLY A 46 -10.48 -10.18 -9.56
CA GLY A 46 -10.54 -9.32 -8.39
C GLY A 46 -10.03 -10.03 -7.15
N ALA A 47 -9.54 -9.22 -6.22
CA ALA A 47 -9.17 -9.64 -4.89
C ALA A 47 -9.54 -8.55 -3.90
N ILE A 48 -10.04 -8.96 -2.73
CA ILE A 48 -10.32 -8.06 -1.61
C ILE A 48 -9.71 -8.70 -0.37
N ALA A 49 -8.93 -7.93 0.38
CA ALA A 49 -8.33 -8.35 1.64
C ALA A 49 -8.67 -7.35 2.74
N TYR A 50 -9.08 -7.86 3.89
CA TYR A 50 -9.34 -7.09 5.09
C TYR A 50 -8.78 -7.81 6.31
N ALA A 51 -8.12 -7.05 7.19
CA ALA A 51 -7.69 -7.52 8.49
C ALA A 51 -7.97 -6.46 9.55
N HIS A 52 -8.22 -6.93 10.77
CA HIS A 52 -8.31 -6.13 11.98
C HIS A 52 -7.44 -6.76 13.05
N GLY A 53 -6.59 -5.96 13.66
CA GLY A 53 -5.68 -6.40 14.72
C GLY A 53 -5.81 -5.55 15.97
N GLU A 54 -5.82 -6.19 17.11
CA GLU A 54 -5.95 -5.58 18.42
C GLU A 54 -4.94 -6.18 19.41
N ASN A 55 -4.33 -5.33 20.20
CA ASN A 55 -3.57 -5.71 21.37
C ASN A 55 -4.55 -5.98 22.51
N ASN A 56 -4.70 -7.24 22.91
CA ASN A 56 -5.69 -7.64 23.91
C ASN A 56 -5.38 -7.13 25.32
N ASP A 57 -4.13 -6.72 25.57
CA ASP A 57 -3.72 -6.21 26.88
C ASP A 57 -4.11 -4.73 27.06
N THR A 58 -4.17 -3.96 25.98
CA THR A 58 -4.45 -2.51 26.00
C THR A 58 -5.73 -2.11 25.29
N GLY A 59 -6.27 -2.96 24.40
CA GLY A 59 -7.38 -2.62 23.51
C GLY A 59 -6.98 -1.76 22.32
N GLU A 60 -5.68 -1.47 22.14
CA GLU A 60 -5.21 -0.61 21.04
C GLU A 60 -5.07 -1.37 19.73
N PRO A 61 -5.29 -0.70 18.58
CA PRO A 61 -5.08 -1.30 17.27
C PRO A 61 -3.63 -1.69 17.02
N ILE A 62 -3.40 -2.75 16.27
CA ILE A 62 -2.05 -3.14 15.83
C ILE A 62 -1.68 -2.35 14.56
N ASN A 63 -0.68 -1.48 14.70
CA ASN A 63 -0.22 -0.62 13.60
C ASN A 63 0.35 -1.40 12.40
N ALA A 64 0.80 -2.64 12.59
CA ALA A 64 1.29 -3.49 11.50
C ALA A 64 0.17 -4.01 10.57
N VAL A 65 -1.11 -3.82 10.92
CA VAL A 65 -2.24 -4.24 10.09
C VAL A 65 -2.53 -3.19 9.03
N ASN A 66 -2.50 -3.60 7.76
CA ASN A 66 -2.77 -2.75 6.62
C ASN A 66 -4.27 -2.40 6.48
N PRO A 67 -4.59 -1.26 5.84
CA PRO A 67 -5.96 -0.92 5.48
C PRO A 67 -6.56 -1.95 4.52
N MET A 68 -7.89 -2.06 4.51
CA MET A 68 -8.61 -2.86 3.53
C MET A 68 -8.18 -2.48 2.11
N THR A 69 -7.87 -3.50 1.31
CA THR A 69 -7.39 -3.34 -0.06
C THR A 69 -8.24 -4.17 -1.01
N GLY A 70 -8.64 -3.57 -2.12
CA GLY A 70 -9.26 -4.25 -3.24
C GLY A 70 -8.45 -4.03 -4.51
N VAL A 71 -8.32 -5.07 -5.32
CA VAL A 71 -7.71 -4.99 -6.66
C VAL A 71 -8.69 -5.59 -7.65
N PHE A 72 -9.01 -4.86 -8.70
CA PHE A 72 -9.90 -5.28 -9.76
C PHE A 72 -9.19 -5.15 -11.11
N GLY A 73 -9.37 -6.12 -11.98
CA GLY A 73 -8.73 -6.13 -13.30
C GLY A 73 -9.68 -6.52 -14.40
N LEU A 74 -9.50 -5.89 -15.56
CA LEU A 74 -10.07 -6.31 -16.84
C LEU A 74 -8.91 -6.63 -17.76
N GLY A 75 -8.84 -7.88 -18.22
CA GLY A 75 -7.75 -8.36 -19.03
C GLY A 75 -8.24 -9.03 -20.31
N TYR A 76 -7.34 -9.06 -21.26
CA TYR A 76 -7.52 -9.74 -22.53
C TYR A 76 -6.26 -10.49 -22.89
N ASP A 77 -6.34 -11.80 -22.99
CA ASP A 77 -5.19 -12.67 -23.26
C ASP A 77 -5.42 -13.49 -24.53
N GLN A 78 -4.46 -13.42 -25.44
CA GLN A 78 -4.33 -14.26 -26.62
C GLN A 78 -2.95 -14.95 -26.61
N ASP A 79 -2.75 -15.92 -27.49
CA ASP A 79 -1.49 -16.70 -27.52
C ASP A 79 -0.24 -15.81 -27.73
N ARG A 80 -0.35 -14.74 -28.49
CA ARG A 80 0.78 -13.86 -28.83
C ARG A 80 0.77 -12.51 -28.15
N TYR A 81 -0.34 -12.07 -27.60
CA TYR A 81 -0.43 -10.77 -26.94
C TYR A 81 -1.53 -10.77 -25.88
N GLY A 82 -1.37 -9.91 -24.93
CA GLY A 82 -2.37 -9.70 -23.90
C GLY A 82 -2.16 -8.39 -23.17
N GLY A 83 -3.17 -8.00 -22.41
CA GLY A 83 -3.12 -6.79 -21.61
C GLY A 83 -4.06 -6.85 -20.42
N LEU A 84 -3.73 -6.09 -19.40
CA LEU A 84 -4.48 -5.98 -18.17
C LEU A 84 -4.56 -4.52 -17.74
N LEU A 85 -5.77 -4.03 -17.59
CA LEU A 85 -6.07 -2.81 -16.85
C LEU A 85 -6.42 -3.22 -15.43
N SER A 86 -5.66 -2.76 -14.44
CA SER A 86 -5.92 -3.03 -13.04
C SER A 86 -6.20 -1.76 -12.25
N TRP A 87 -7.11 -1.86 -11.29
CA TRP A 87 -7.49 -0.80 -10.39
C TRP A 87 -7.29 -1.26 -8.95
N THR A 88 -6.31 -0.66 -8.27
CA THR A 88 -6.04 -0.88 -6.85
C THR A 88 -6.74 0.19 -6.04
N LEU A 89 -7.56 -0.22 -5.07
CA LEU A 89 -8.28 0.63 -4.14
C LEU A 89 -7.82 0.31 -2.73
N VAL A 90 -7.38 1.30 -1.99
CA VAL A 90 -6.95 1.16 -0.60
C VAL A 90 -7.74 2.12 0.27
N GLN A 91 -8.34 1.58 1.34
CA GLN A 91 -9.07 2.37 2.31
C GLN A 91 -8.12 3.28 3.10
N LYS A 92 -8.63 4.43 3.57
CA LYS A 92 -7.88 5.27 4.51
C LYS A 92 -7.56 4.49 5.79
N LYS A 93 -6.38 4.71 6.35
CA LYS A 93 -6.01 4.15 7.65
C LYS A 93 -6.67 4.96 8.75
N ASN A 94 -7.62 4.36 9.45
CA ASN A 94 -8.36 5.03 10.53
C ASN A 94 -7.92 4.57 11.92
N LEU A 95 -7.64 3.27 12.05
CA LEU A 95 -7.32 2.64 13.32
C LEU A 95 -5.80 2.57 13.47
N VAL A 96 -5.27 3.36 14.39
CA VAL A 96 -3.84 3.41 14.73
C VAL A 96 -3.70 3.49 16.24
N ASP A 97 -2.64 2.89 16.76
CA ASP A 97 -2.18 3.10 18.12
C ASP A 97 -1.28 4.34 18.12
N ASP A 98 -1.78 5.40 18.75
CA ASP A 98 -1.09 6.69 18.89
C ASP A 98 -0.38 6.82 20.26
N SER A 99 -0.35 5.78 21.09
CA SER A 99 0.17 5.82 22.47
C SER A 99 1.63 6.24 22.60
N ASN A 100 2.42 6.01 21.56
CA ASN A 100 3.84 6.39 21.50
C ASN A 100 4.09 7.79 20.92
N PHE A 101 3.02 8.50 20.53
CA PHE A 101 3.12 9.84 19.96
C PHE A 101 2.70 10.86 21.04
N TYR A 102 3.69 11.49 21.65
CA TYR A 102 3.45 12.50 22.67
C TYR A 102 3.69 13.90 22.12
N SER A 103 2.69 14.75 22.21
CA SER A 103 2.81 16.19 22.06
C SER A 103 2.31 16.89 23.32
N PRO A 104 3.05 17.86 23.87
CA PRO A 104 2.63 18.61 25.05
C PRO A 104 1.27 19.33 24.90
N ASP A 105 0.90 19.67 23.69
CA ASP A 105 -0.37 20.34 23.34
C ASP A 105 -1.48 19.37 22.87
N GLY A 106 -1.20 18.06 22.86
CA GLY A 106 -2.14 17.04 22.40
C GLY A 106 -2.39 17.04 20.88
N SER A 107 -1.61 17.78 20.12
CA SER A 107 -1.80 17.92 18.66
C SER A 107 -1.10 16.84 17.83
N SER A 108 -0.16 16.10 18.41
CA SER A 108 0.57 15.07 17.67
C SER A 108 -0.18 13.76 17.63
N GLY A 109 -0.01 13.09 16.53
CA GLY A 109 -0.52 11.74 16.30
C GLY A 109 0.19 11.10 15.13
N GLN A 110 0.08 9.81 15.01
CA GLN A 110 0.64 9.08 13.89
C GLN A 110 -0.02 9.53 12.58
N PHE A 111 0.78 9.71 11.54
CA PHE A 111 0.26 10.01 10.19
C PHE A 111 -0.67 8.89 9.74
N LYS A 112 -1.91 9.23 9.41
CA LYS A 112 -2.94 8.31 8.91
C LYS A 112 -3.06 8.48 7.41
N THR A 113 -2.68 7.44 6.65
CA THR A 113 -2.73 7.53 5.19
C THR A 113 -4.16 7.76 4.70
N PRO A 114 -4.39 8.72 3.79
CA PRO A 114 -5.67 8.84 3.10
C PRO A 114 -5.89 7.61 2.21
N GLY A 115 -7.15 7.28 1.96
CA GLY A 115 -7.50 6.27 0.97
C GLY A 115 -7.11 6.72 -0.44
N TYR A 116 -6.82 5.75 -1.29
CA TYR A 116 -6.43 6.04 -2.66
C TYR A 116 -6.93 4.99 -3.64
N GLY A 117 -6.94 5.38 -4.92
CA GLY A 117 -7.15 4.48 -6.05
C GLY A 117 -6.10 4.74 -7.12
N VAL A 118 -5.49 3.67 -7.63
CA VAL A 118 -4.44 3.70 -8.65
C VAL A 118 -4.83 2.77 -9.78
N LEU A 119 -4.71 3.28 -11.01
CA LEU A 119 -4.92 2.53 -12.24
C LEU A 119 -3.58 2.23 -12.91
N ASP A 120 -3.41 0.98 -13.31
CA ASP A 120 -2.23 0.48 -14.01
C ASP A 120 -2.66 -0.21 -15.30
N LEU A 121 -1.89 -0.05 -16.35
CA LEU A 121 -2.06 -0.75 -17.62
C LEU A 121 -0.78 -1.51 -17.93
N SER A 122 -0.88 -2.80 -18.14
CA SER A 122 0.25 -3.65 -18.54
C SER A 122 -0.13 -4.55 -19.70
N GLY A 123 0.86 -5.04 -20.42
CA GLY A 123 0.63 -5.97 -21.51
C GLY A 123 1.91 -6.66 -21.93
N PHE A 124 1.72 -7.70 -22.74
CA PHE A 124 2.80 -8.46 -23.31
C PHE A 124 2.58 -8.68 -24.82
N TYR A 125 3.69 -8.88 -25.52
CA TYR A 125 3.70 -9.27 -26.91
C TYR A 125 4.83 -10.27 -27.18
N LYS A 126 4.49 -11.46 -27.66
CA LYS A 126 5.46 -12.45 -28.12
C LYS A 126 5.95 -12.08 -29.53
N VAL A 127 7.15 -11.54 -29.59
CA VAL A 127 7.79 -11.12 -30.85
C VAL A 127 8.14 -12.36 -31.68
N THR A 128 8.70 -13.38 -31.00
CA THR A 128 8.92 -14.74 -31.52
C THR A 128 8.46 -15.74 -30.46
N ASP A 129 8.59 -17.04 -30.73
CA ASP A 129 8.25 -18.06 -29.73
C ASP A 129 9.17 -17.97 -28.50
N ASP A 130 10.40 -17.49 -28.66
CA ASP A 130 11.42 -17.39 -27.61
C ASP A 130 11.58 -15.96 -27.06
N VAL A 131 10.93 -14.95 -27.68
CA VAL A 131 11.11 -13.54 -27.28
C VAL A 131 9.78 -12.89 -26.95
N THR A 132 9.65 -12.47 -25.68
CA THR A 132 8.47 -11.77 -25.17
C THR A 132 8.83 -10.36 -24.71
N LEU A 133 8.13 -9.37 -25.22
CA LEU A 133 8.18 -7.98 -24.75
C LEU A 133 7.04 -7.76 -23.77
N ASN A 134 7.37 -7.26 -22.57
CA ASN A 134 6.39 -6.78 -21.60
C ASN A 134 6.53 -5.26 -21.46
N ALA A 135 5.41 -4.57 -21.36
CA ALA A 135 5.38 -3.13 -21.12
C ALA A 135 4.26 -2.78 -20.14
N GLY A 136 4.48 -1.70 -19.37
CA GLY A 136 3.48 -1.23 -18.45
C GLY A 136 3.55 0.28 -18.22
N ILE A 137 2.41 0.85 -17.93
CA ILE A 137 2.23 2.21 -17.45
C ILE A 137 1.55 2.10 -16.11
N TYR A 138 2.24 2.53 -15.06
CA TYR A 138 1.77 2.44 -13.69
C TYR A 138 1.36 3.82 -13.20
N ASN A 139 0.35 3.83 -12.33
CA ASN A 139 -0.25 5.05 -11.80
C ASN A 139 -0.68 6.00 -12.93
N LEU A 140 -1.54 5.52 -13.84
CA LEU A 140 -2.05 6.28 -15.00
C LEU A 140 -2.58 7.67 -14.62
N GLY A 141 -3.20 7.79 -13.44
CA GLY A 141 -3.77 9.03 -12.93
C GLY A 141 -2.76 9.99 -12.33
N ASP A 142 -1.48 9.64 -12.28
CA ASP A 142 -0.42 10.39 -11.58
C ASP A 142 -0.81 10.77 -10.14
N LYS A 143 -1.46 9.81 -9.46
CA LYS A 143 -1.96 9.99 -8.10
C LYS A 143 -0.80 10.07 -7.12
N LYS A 144 -0.76 11.12 -6.28
CA LYS A 144 0.09 11.19 -5.11
C LYS A 144 -0.56 10.39 -3.97
N TYR A 145 0.15 9.39 -3.45
CA TYR A 145 -0.35 8.52 -2.38
C TYR A 145 0.80 7.93 -1.56
N TRP A 146 0.45 7.35 -0.42
CA TRP A 146 1.37 6.68 0.50
C TRP A 146 0.86 5.28 0.80
N GLN A 147 1.76 4.32 0.80
CA GLN A 147 1.49 3.01 1.38
C GLN A 147 1.65 3.08 2.90
N TRP A 148 0.73 2.46 3.63
CA TRP A 148 0.75 2.48 5.09
C TRP A 148 2.05 1.92 5.67
N ASP A 149 2.57 0.82 5.13
CA ASP A 149 3.80 0.20 5.59
C ASP A 149 5.03 1.11 5.51
N ASN A 150 5.05 2.05 4.56
CA ASN A 150 6.16 2.98 4.34
C ASN A 150 6.10 4.20 5.27
N VAL A 151 4.93 4.50 5.83
CA VAL A 151 4.73 5.71 6.65
C VAL A 151 4.21 5.44 8.05
N ARG A 152 3.97 4.19 8.41
CA ARG A 152 3.59 3.84 9.79
C ARG A 152 4.74 4.20 10.74
N GLY A 153 4.40 4.80 11.88
CA GLY A 153 5.39 5.25 12.85
C GLY A 153 5.90 6.67 12.61
N TYR A 154 5.40 7.37 11.59
CA TYR A 154 5.72 8.76 11.34
C TYR A 154 4.69 9.70 11.95
N ASP A 155 5.17 10.77 12.57
CA ASP A 155 4.31 11.81 13.16
C ASP A 155 3.72 12.74 12.09
N SER A 156 2.48 13.19 12.30
CA SER A 156 1.80 14.11 11.40
C SER A 156 2.08 15.59 11.67
N VAL A 157 2.59 15.96 12.85
CA VAL A 157 2.57 17.35 13.35
C VAL A 157 3.84 17.81 14.07
N GLY A 158 4.85 16.99 14.31
CA GLY A 158 5.94 17.35 15.21
C GLY A 158 7.06 18.20 14.62
N GLU A 159 7.39 19.35 15.24
CA GLU A 159 8.63 20.10 15.00
C GLU A 159 9.89 19.32 15.42
N ALA A 160 9.77 18.42 16.36
CA ALA A 160 10.82 17.52 16.83
C ALA A 160 10.89 16.20 16.04
N ALA A 161 9.88 15.93 15.24
CA ALA A 161 9.87 14.74 14.41
C ALA A 161 10.87 14.91 13.28
N VAL A 162 11.75 13.95 13.15
CA VAL A 162 12.62 13.71 11.99
C VAL A 162 11.85 13.80 10.66
N LEU A 163 10.53 13.97 10.73
CA LEU A 163 9.56 13.87 9.65
C LEU A 163 8.47 14.95 9.76
N SER A 164 8.88 16.16 9.42
CA SER A 164 7.92 17.24 9.11
C SER A 164 7.03 16.81 7.92
N PRO A 165 5.86 17.42 7.70
CA PRO A 165 5.03 17.21 6.50
C PRO A 165 5.83 17.28 5.18
N ALA A 166 6.90 18.08 5.13
CA ALA A 166 7.82 18.16 4.00
C ALA A 166 8.60 16.85 3.77
N ASN A 167 8.81 16.05 4.82
CA ASN A 167 9.48 14.75 4.69
C ASN A 167 8.50 13.63 4.30
N LEU A 168 7.22 13.72 4.68
CA LEU A 168 6.19 12.80 4.20
C LEU A 168 6.05 12.85 2.68
N ASP A 169 6.29 14.00 2.06
CA ASP A 169 6.28 14.14 0.60
C ASP A 169 7.36 13.30 -0.09
N ARG A 170 8.45 12.98 0.60
CA ARG A 170 9.51 12.09 0.09
C ARG A 170 9.17 10.61 0.22
N LEU A 171 8.16 10.27 0.99
CA LEU A 171 7.68 8.92 1.23
C LEU A 171 6.47 8.57 0.38
N THR A 172 6.12 9.42 -0.58
CA THR A 172 5.08 9.10 -1.56
C THR A 172 5.56 7.99 -2.48
N GLU A 173 4.61 7.17 -2.90
CA GLU A 173 4.86 6.21 -3.98
C GLU A 173 5.15 6.94 -5.30
N PRO A 174 5.81 6.26 -6.25
CA PRO A 174 6.09 6.84 -7.56
C PRO A 174 4.83 7.38 -8.24
N GLY A 175 4.95 8.55 -8.85
CA GLY A 175 3.96 9.08 -9.78
C GLY A 175 3.83 8.19 -11.01
N ARG A 176 3.20 8.69 -12.08
CA ARG A 176 3.10 7.93 -13.33
C ARG A 176 4.48 7.52 -13.82
N ASN A 177 4.64 6.22 -14.04
CA ASN A 177 5.91 5.66 -14.49
C ASN A 177 5.69 4.57 -15.53
N PHE A 178 6.77 4.19 -16.22
CA PHE A 178 6.77 3.25 -17.32
C PHE A 178 7.82 2.17 -17.07
N ALA A 179 7.49 0.94 -17.44
CA ALA A 179 8.45 -0.15 -17.45
C ALA A 179 8.38 -0.93 -18.76
N ILE A 180 9.52 -1.38 -19.24
CA ILE A 180 9.67 -2.28 -20.38
C ILE A 180 10.64 -3.38 -19.96
N ASN A 181 10.28 -4.61 -20.29
CA ASN A 181 11.09 -5.81 -20.02
C ASN A 181 11.06 -6.70 -21.27
N LEU A 182 12.22 -7.20 -21.65
CA LEU A 182 12.39 -8.21 -22.69
C LEU A 182 12.80 -9.54 -22.04
N ILE A 183 12.05 -10.59 -22.31
CA ILE A 183 12.35 -11.95 -21.88
C ILE A 183 12.79 -12.71 -23.13
N TRP A 184 13.94 -13.39 -23.02
CA TRP A 184 14.45 -14.27 -24.07
C TRP A 184 14.72 -15.64 -23.44
N ASP A 185 13.96 -16.64 -23.88
CA ASP A 185 14.10 -18.04 -23.52
C ASP A 185 15.12 -18.68 -24.47
N ILE A 186 16.14 -19.34 -23.92
CA ILE A 186 17.26 -19.96 -24.66
C ILE A 186 17.16 -21.49 -24.52
#